data_51f5aa12dd37484b222e56929c12b4f5
#
_entry.id   51f5aa12dd37484b222e56929c12b4f5
#
_cell.length_a   1.000
_cell.length_b   1.000
_cell.length_c   1.000
_cell.angle_alpha   90.00
_cell.angle_beta   90.00
_cell.angle_gamma   90.00
#
_symmetry.space_group_name_H-M   'P 1'
#
loop_
_entity.id
_entity.type
_entity.pdbx_description
1 polymer ?
#
loop_
_entity_poly.entity_id
_entity_poly.type
_entity_poly.pdbx_seq_one_letter_code
_entity_poly.pdbx_strand_id
1 'polypeptide(L)'
;MRVLLLASLAVLASCGGSTDPTAPQGNGAAAPLPGQPDNRIECRPAGAAAFERACTVDRVETPRGQLLTIRKADGGFRRLLETNGNFAAADGAQPAHVTNLPDGTAEVEIGGDRFRFVLMWEVSPINDVTAQ
;
A
#
# COMPACT_ATOMS: atom_id res chain seq x y z
N MET A 1 54.44 27.49 41.84
CA MET A 1 54.00 27.37 40.41
C MET A 1 52.47 27.27 40.40
N ARG A 2 51.84 28.33 39.93
CA ARG A 2 50.36 28.48 39.93
C ARG A 2 49.82 27.94 38.60
N VAL A 3 48.99 26.93 38.69
CA VAL A 3 48.24 26.43 37.55
C VAL A 3 46.86 27.09 37.58
N LEU A 4 46.59 27.94 36.58
CA LEU A 4 45.28 28.54 36.36
C LEU A 4 44.39 27.53 35.62
N LEU A 5 43.31 27.09 36.27
CA LEU A 5 42.21 26.38 35.63
C LEU A 5 41.27 27.40 34.99
N LEU A 6 41.21 27.41 33.67
CA LEU A 6 40.19 28.11 32.88
C LEU A 6 38.96 27.18 32.73
N ALA A 7 37.91 27.52 33.46
CA ALA A 7 36.61 26.87 33.30
C ALA A 7 35.89 27.49 32.08
N SER A 8 35.72 26.69 31.02
CA SER A 8 34.90 27.09 29.87
C SER A 8 33.45 26.70 30.15
N LEU A 9 32.59 27.69 30.36
CA LEU A 9 31.13 27.50 30.34
C LEU A 9 30.64 27.31 28.91
N ALA A 10 30.19 26.13 28.60
CA ALA A 10 29.42 25.87 27.37
C ALA A 10 27.94 26.18 27.66
N VAL A 11 27.44 27.25 27.05
CA VAL A 11 26.00 27.57 27.01
C VAL A 11 25.33 26.70 25.97
N LEU A 12 24.58 25.70 26.40
CA LEU A 12 23.69 24.93 25.54
C LEU A 12 22.45 25.78 25.26
N ALA A 13 22.38 26.32 24.03
CA ALA A 13 21.17 26.92 23.52
C ALA A 13 20.11 25.80 23.29
N SER A 14 19.15 25.74 24.20
CA SER A 14 17.96 24.94 24.06
C SER A 14 17.09 25.52 22.92
N CYS A 15 17.11 24.92 21.73
CA CYS A 15 16.09 25.14 20.75
C CYS A 15 14.77 24.59 21.29
N GLY A 16 13.90 25.46 21.73
CA GLY A 16 12.53 25.13 22.11
C GLY A 16 11.79 24.62 20.88
N GLY A 17 11.60 23.32 20.83
CA GLY A 17 10.64 22.71 19.88
C GLY A 17 9.25 23.14 20.34
N SER A 18 8.54 23.89 19.50
CA SER A 18 7.11 24.12 19.63
C SER A 18 6.41 22.78 19.54
N THR A 19 5.93 22.29 20.66
CA THR A 19 4.98 21.18 20.71
C THR A 19 3.65 21.72 20.20
N ASP A 20 3.42 21.57 18.90
CA ASP A 20 2.10 21.69 18.30
C ASP A 20 1.31 20.42 18.67
N PRO A 21 0.26 20.50 19.48
CA PRO A 21 -0.45 19.31 19.98
C PRO A 21 -1.40 18.70 18.97
N THR A 22 -1.29 19.03 17.67
CA THR A 22 -2.26 18.62 16.66
C THR A 22 -1.62 17.82 15.51
N ALA A 23 -0.44 17.24 15.68
CA ALA A 23 0.03 16.25 14.73
C ALA A 23 -0.43 14.87 15.19
N PRO A 24 -1.39 14.22 14.53
CA PRO A 24 -1.69 12.83 14.80
C PRO A 24 -0.50 12.00 14.31
N GLN A 25 0.36 11.61 15.24
CA GLN A 25 1.31 10.52 15.01
C GLN A 25 0.53 9.22 15.03
N GLY A 26 -0.15 8.94 13.92
CA GLY A 26 -0.82 7.70 13.68
C GLY A 26 -0.14 7.00 12.51
N ASN A 27 0.58 5.92 12.76
CA ASN A 27 0.82 4.86 11.79
C ASN A 27 -0.50 4.13 11.47
N GLY A 28 -1.61 4.84 11.50
CA GLY A 28 -2.91 4.38 11.05
C GLY A 28 -3.09 4.83 9.61
N ALA A 29 -3.32 3.90 8.70
CA ALA A 29 -3.88 4.25 7.41
C ALA A 29 -5.05 5.18 7.65
N ALA A 30 -4.96 6.42 7.15
CA ALA A 30 -6.02 7.41 7.31
C ALA A 30 -7.34 6.79 6.85
N ALA A 31 -8.39 6.89 7.66
CA ALA A 31 -9.71 6.44 7.25
C ALA A 31 -10.09 7.17 5.96
N PRO A 32 -10.67 6.50 4.95
CA PRO A 32 -11.12 7.14 3.74
C PRO A 32 -12.09 8.28 4.07
N LEU A 33 -11.90 9.41 3.43
CA LEU A 33 -12.86 10.52 3.53
C LEU A 33 -14.22 10.06 2.98
N PRO A 34 -15.34 10.54 3.52
CA PRO A 34 -16.66 10.22 2.99
C PRO A 34 -16.72 10.55 1.49
N GLY A 35 -17.05 9.55 0.66
CA GLY A 35 -17.12 9.68 -0.80
C GLY A 35 -15.84 9.26 -1.55
N GLN A 36 -14.73 8.96 -0.88
CA GLN A 36 -13.60 8.33 -1.56
C GLN A 36 -13.80 6.81 -1.63
N PRO A 37 -13.50 6.18 -2.77
CA PRO A 37 -13.52 4.73 -2.87
C PRO A 37 -12.55 4.14 -1.86
N ASP A 38 -13.00 3.10 -1.17
CA ASP A 38 -12.14 2.36 -0.24
C ASP A 38 -11.01 1.66 -1.03
N ASN A 39 -9.79 2.14 -0.88
CA ASN A 39 -8.60 1.59 -1.54
C ASN A 39 -7.93 0.48 -0.73
N ARG A 40 -8.58 -0.02 0.32
CA ARG A 40 -8.07 -1.14 1.12
C ARG A 40 -8.31 -2.46 0.43
N ILE A 41 -7.30 -3.30 0.47
CA ILE A 41 -7.35 -4.67 -0.05
C ILE A 41 -6.94 -5.66 1.02
N GLU A 42 -7.38 -6.91 0.85
CA GLU A 42 -6.88 -8.02 1.64
C GLU A 42 -5.45 -8.35 1.26
N CYS A 43 -4.59 -8.46 2.24
CA CYS A 43 -3.21 -8.85 2.05
C CYS A 43 -2.72 -9.76 3.17
N ARG A 44 -1.76 -10.59 2.81
CA ARG A 44 -1.03 -11.43 3.73
C ARG A 44 0.47 -11.23 3.46
N PRO A 45 1.15 -10.37 4.24
CA PRO A 45 2.60 -10.21 4.15
C PRO A 45 3.34 -11.51 4.39
N ALA A 46 4.56 -11.62 3.88
CA ALA A 46 5.42 -12.78 4.09
C ALA A 46 5.56 -13.07 5.59
N GLY A 47 5.32 -14.32 5.98
CA GLY A 47 5.36 -14.75 7.39
C GLY A 47 4.08 -14.50 8.19
N ALA A 48 3.09 -13.78 7.66
CA ALA A 48 1.80 -13.63 8.32
C ALA A 48 0.94 -14.89 8.18
N ALA A 49 0.14 -15.20 9.21
CA ALA A 49 -0.67 -16.41 9.25
C ALA A 49 -1.98 -16.28 8.43
N ALA A 50 -2.56 -15.08 8.33
CA ALA A 50 -3.86 -14.87 7.74
C ALA A 50 -3.88 -13.65 6.82
N PHE A 51 -4.91 -13.57 5.97
CA PHE A 51 -5.25 -12.37 5.23
C PHE A 51 -5.94 -11.37 6.14
N GLU A 52 -5.57 -10.11 6.00
CA GLU A 52 -6.19 -8.98 6.68
C GLU A 52 -6.41 -7.84 5.70
N ARG A 53 -7.46 -7.06 5.90
CA ARG A 53 -7.74 -5.88 5.09
C ARG A 53 -6.90 -4.68 5.58
N ALA A 54 -5.59 -4.85 5.55
CA ALA A 54 -4.60 -3.94 6.14
C ALA A 54 -3.70 -3.23 5.12
N CYS A 55 -3.76 -3.63 3.85
CA CYS A 55 -3.01 -2.97 2.78
C CYS A 55 -3.87 -1.95 2.04
N THR A 56 -3.24 -0.91 1.52
CA THR A 56 -3.88 0.06 0.63
C THR A 56 -3.28 -0.03 -0.77
N VAL A 57 -4.08 0.27 -1.80
CA VAL A 57 -3.63 0.26 -3.19
C VAL A 57 -3.94 1.60 -3.86
N ASP A 58 -2.89 2.22 -4.39
CA ASP A 58 -2.99 3.37 -5.27
C ASP A 58 -2.94 2.88 -6.72
N ARG A 59 -3.83 3.38 -7.57
CA ARG A 59 -3.95 2.99 -8.99
C ARG A 59 -3.64 4.17 -9.88
N VAL A 60 -2.76 3.97 -10.86
CA VAL A 60 -2.40 4.96 -11.86
C VAL A 60 -2.45 4.32 -13.25
N GLU A 61 -3.27 4.89 -14.13
CA GLU A 61 -3.32 4.45 -15.52
C GLU A 61 -2.02 4.81 -16.26
N THR A 62 -1.49 3.86 -17.00
CA THR A 62 -0.31 4.03 -17.85
C THR A 62 -0.56 3.46 -19.24
N PRO A 63 0.23 3.82 -20.26
CA PRO A 63 0.10 3.25 -21.60
C PRO A 63 0.29 1.71 -21.66
N ARG A 64 0.85 1.10 -20.62
CA ARG A 64 1.08 -0.35 -20.53
C ARG A 64 0.05 -1.09 -19.70
N GLY A 65 -0.88 -0.38 -19.09
CA GLY A 65 -1.87 -0.91 -18.15
C GLY A 65 -1.92 -0.11 -16.86
N GLN A 66 -2.63 -0.61 -15.89
CA GLN A 66 -2.79 0.05 -14.60
C GLN A 66 -1.63 -0.28 -13.67
N LEU A 67 -0.90 0.73 -13.23
CA LEU A 67 0.14 0.58 -12.21
C LEU A 67 -0.49 0.62 -10.83
N LEU A 68 -0.31 -0.45 -10.07
CA LEU A 68 -0.79 -0.61 -8.71
C LEU A 68 0.38 -0.44 -7.75
N THR A 69 0.28 0.51 -6.82
CA THR A 69 1.22 0.63 -5.71
C THR A 69 0.53 0.17 -4.44
N ILE A 70 0.91 -0.98 -3.94
CA ILE A 70 0.35 -1.58 -2.73
C ILE A 70 1.24 -1.20 -1.56
N ARG A 71 0.65 -0.56 -0.55
CA ARG A 71 1.34 -0.22 0.69
C ARG A 71 0.93 -1.17 1.79
N LYS A 72 1.91 -1.76 2.46
CA LYS A 72 1.72 -2.68 3.57
C LYS A 72 1.73 -1.93 4.92
N ALA A 73 1.13 -2.51 5.94
CA ALA A 73 1.09 -1.94 7.28
C ALA A 73 2.48 -1.79 7.93
N ASP A 74 3.46 -2.59 7.51
CA ASP A 74 4.85 -2.53 7.97
C ASP A 74 5.67 -1.40 7.32
N GLY A 75 5.05 -0.57 6.47
CA GLY A 75 5.71 0.50 5.71
C GLY A 75 6.34 0.05 4.39
N GLY A 76 6.39 -1.25 4.12
CA GLY A 76 6.83 -1.78 2.83
C GLY A 76 5.81 -1.53 1.72
N PHE A 77 6.26 -1.62 0.47
CA PHE A 77 5.38 -1.51 -0.68
C PHE A 77 5.75 -2.49 -1.79
N ARG A 78 4.77 -2.75 -2.68
CA ARG A 78 4.94 -3.51 -3.91
C ARG A 78 4.33 -2.75 -5.07
N ARG A 79 4.92 -2.88 -6.25
CA ARG A 79 4.38 -2.34 -7.49
C ARG A 79 4.04 -3.46 -8.44
N LEU A 80 2.80 -3.46 -8.90
CA LEU A 80 2.31 -4.40 -9.90
C LEU A 80 1.80 -3.62 -11.11
N LEU A 81 1.99 -4.18 -12.29
CA LEU A 81 1.33 -3.73 -13.51
C LEU A 81 0.18 -4.71 -13.79
N GLU A 82 -1.01 -4.19 -13.81
CA GLU A 82 -2.21 -4.94 -14.20
C GLU A 82 -2.54 -4.63 -15.66
N THR A 83 -2.78 -5.68 -16.44
CA THR A 83 -3.19 -5.58 -17.85
C THR A 83 -4.20 -6.66 -18.15
N ASN A 84 -5.46 -6.29 -18.36
CA ASN A 84 -6.55 -7.21 -18.69
C ASN A 84 -6.69 -8.37 -17.68
N GLY A 85 -6.60 -8.09 -16.39
CA GLY A 85 -6.70 -9.09 -15.32
C GLY A 85 -5.42 -9.89 -15.08
N ASN A 86 -4.34 -9.62 -15.82
CA ASN A 86 -3.04 -10.21 -15.57
C ASN A 86 -2.18 -9.24 -14.76
N PHE A 87 -1.42 -9.78 -13.80
CA PHE A 87 -0.55 -9.00 -12.92
C PHE A 87 0.91 -9.40 -13.14
N ALA A 88 1.77 -8.42 -13.21
CA ALA A 88 3.22 -8.59 -13.27
C ALA A 88 3.92 -7.64 -12.29
N ALA A 89 5.09 -8.03 -11.80
CA ALA A 89 5.92 -7.11 -11.02
C ALA A 89 6.36 -5.93 -11.90
N ALA A 90 6.08 -4.71 -11.49
CA ALA A 90 6.42 -3.52 -12.28
C ALA A 90 7.93 -3.23 -12.31
N ASP A 91 8.66 -3.66 -11.29
CA ASP A 91 10.13 -3.53 -11.18
C ASP A 91 10.90 -4.73 -11.76
N GLY A 92 10.20 -5.81 -12.10
CA GLY A 92 10.81 -7.01 -12.67
C GLY A 92 11.73 -7.80 -11.75
N ALA A 93 11.88 -7.39 -10.47
CA ALA A 93 12.83 -8.01 -9.55
C ALA A 93 12.39 -9.41 -9.09
N GLN A 94 11.08 -9.65 -9.03
CA GLN A 94 10.52 -10.94 -8.62
C GLN A 94 9.30 -11.26 -9.50
N PRO A 95 9.10 -12.54 -9.89
CA PRO A 95 7.90 -12.92 -10.62
C PRO A 95 6.66 -12.79 -9.74
N ALA A 96 5.55 -12.34 -10.34
CA ALA A 96 4.25 -12.40 -9.72
C ALA A 96 3.53 -13.69 -10.18
N HIS A 97 2.97 -14.42 -9.23
CA HIS A 97 2.14 -15.59 -9.49
C HIS A 97 0.68 -15.24 -9.24
N VAL A 98 -0.16 -15.46 -10.24
CA VAL A 98 -1.59 -15.10 -10.19
C VAL A 98 -2.42 -16.37 -10.10
N THR A 99 -3.33 -16.42 -9.16
CA THR A 99 -4.33 -17.47 -9.01
C THR A 99 -5.72 -16.83 -9.02
N ASN A 100 -6.51 -17.16 -10.02
CA ASN A 100 -7.91 -16.72 -10.09
C ASN A 100 -8.76 -17.64 -9.22
N LEU A 101 -9.49 -17.03 -8.28
CA LEU A 101 -10.40 -17.73 -7.38
C LEU A 101 -11.81 -17.79 -7.97
N PRO A 102 -12.62 -18.80 -7.56
CA PRO A 102 -13.98 -18.98 -8.11
C PRO A 102 -14.95 -17.83 -7.82
N ASP A 103 -14.62 -17.00 -6.82
CA ASP A 103 -15.43 -15.84 -6.40
C ASP A 103 -15.17 -14.57 -7.22
N GLY A 104 -14.38 -14.64 -8.29
CA GLY A 104 -14.00 -13.50 -9.11
C GLY A 104 -12.86 -12.66 -8.52
N THR A 105 -12.14 -13.21 -7.55
CA THR A 105 -10.97 -12.58 -6.94
C THR A 105 -9.69 -13.13 -7.59
N ALA A 106 -8.70 -12.28 -7.85
CA ALA A 106 -7.34 -12.70 -8.16
C ALA A 106 -6.47 -12.62 -6.90
N GLU A 107 -5.82 -13.72 -6.58
CA GLU A 107 -4.76 -13.76 -5.57
C GLU A 107 -3.41 -13.64 -6.28
N VAL A 108 -2.64 -12.62 -5.94
CA VAL A 108 -1.32 -12.33 -6.51
C VAL A 108 -0.27 -12.55 -5.45
N GLU A 109 0.66 -13.46 -5.70
CA GLU A 109 1.81 -13.71 -4.83
C GLU A 109 3.08 -13.11 -5.45
N ILE A 110 3.83 -12.36 -4.65
CA ILE A 110 5.12 -11.78 -5.03
C ILE A 110 6.04 -11.69 -3.81
N GLY A 111 7.20 -12.36 -3.86
CA GLY A 111 8.18 -12.34 -2.79
C GLY A 111 7.66 -12.84 -1.44
N GLY A 112 6.70 -13.78 -1.45
CA GLY A 112 6.04 -14.31 -0.26
C GLY A 112 4.89 -13.45 0.27
N ASP A 113 4.72 -12.21 -0.21
CA ASP A 113 3.53 -11.40 0.06
C ASP A 113 2.39 -11.87 -0.85
N ARG A 114 1.16 -11.89 -0.35
CA ARG A 114 -0.05 -12.23 -1.11
C ARG A 114 -1.08 -11.12 -0.99
N PHE A 115 -1.72 -10.80 -2.12
CA PHE A 115 -2.70 -9.74 -2.26
C PHE A 115 -3.92 -10.26 -2.99
N ARG A 116 -5.12 -9.84 -2.55
CA ARG A 116 -6.38 -10.20 -3.21
C ARG A 116 -7.00 -8.98 -3.84
N PHE A 117 -7.34 -9.10 -5.12
CA PHE A 117 -8.00 -8.08 -5.92
C PHE A 117 -9.33 -8.63 -6.43
N VAL A 118 -10.40 -7.91 -6.20
CA VAL A 118 -11.65 -8.17 -6.90
C VAL A 118 -11.43 -7.76 -8.35
N LEU A 119 -11.52 -8.71 -9.27
CA LEU A 119 -11.48 -8.44 -10.70
C LEU A 119 -12.81 -7.81 -11.08
N MET A 120 -12.82 -6.49 -11.23
CA MET A 120 -13.95 -5.77 -11.81
C MET A 120 -13.94 -5.88 -13.34
N TRP A 121 -13.83 -7.10 -13.87
CA TRP A 121 -14.34 -7.33 -15.20
C TRP A 121 -15.84 -7.52 -15.01
N GLU A 122 -16.52 -6.40 -15.15
CA GLU A 122 -17.96 -6.40 -15.18
C GLU A 122 -18.45 -7.55 -16.03
N VAL A 123 -19.15 -8.44 -15.37
CA VAL A 123 -20.26 -9.10 -16.03
C VAL A 123 -21.16 -7.94 -16.47
N SER A 124 -20.91 -7.37 -17.63
CA SER A 124 -21.93 -6.59 -18.32
C SER A 124 -23.16 -7.46 -18.29
N PRO A 125 -24.27 -7.05 -17.67
CA PRO A 125 -25.48 -7.78 -17.84
C PRO A 125 -25.66 -7.84 -19.34
N ILE A 126 -25.57 -9.03 -19.90
CA ILE A 126 -26.02 -9.30 -21.26
C ILE A 126 -27.46 -8.86 -21.20
N ASN A 127 -27.72 -7.64 -21.69
CA ASN A 127 -29.05 -7.22 -22.02
C ASN A 127 -29.47 -8.25 -23.06
N ASP A 128 -30.17 -9.24 -22.57
CA ASP A 128 -30.94 -10.13 -23.39
C ASP A 128 -31.90 -9.26 -24.20
N VAL A 129 -31.40 -8.77 -25.33
CA VAL A 129 -32.24 -8.16 -26.33
C VAL A 129 -33.00 -9.31 -26.93
N THR A 130 -34.09 -9.65 -26.27
CA THR A 130 -35.14 -10.44 -26.88
C THR A 130 -35.59 -9.69 -28.11
N ALA A 131 -35.01 -10.03 -29.26
CA ALA A 131 -35.48 -9.62 -30.54
C ALA A 131 -36.88 -10.23 -30.74
N GLN A 132 -37.87 -9.37 -30.84
CA GLN A 132 -39.12 -9.69 -31.46
C GLN A 132 -39.06 -9.36 -32.93
#